data_eed3d154f5f062069bc88682d671a849
#
_entry.id   eed3d154f5f062069bc88682d671a849
#
_cell.length_a   1.000
_cell.length_b   1.000
_cell.length_c   1.000
_cell.angle_alpha   90.00
_cell.angle_beta   90.00
_cell.angle_gamma   90.00
#
_symmetry.space_group_name_H-M   'P 1'
#
loop_
_entity.id
_entity.type
_entity.pdbx_description
1 polymer ?
#
loop_
_entity_poly.entity_id
_entity_poly.type
_entity_poly.pdbx_seq_one_letter_code
_entity_poly.pdbx_strand_id
1 'polypeptide(L)'
;MPVWKLATAAVMVALLQAGCARDDPQAALVAAAKALQENIENKDTAALLAQIHPEFRANQALDREWVRRTATLMFLRHRNVKVLALSSDSWLDPSYADKGRSEAQVALSGAQGLLPQSAGHYHVRLEWWLEDGDWLLARLDWE
;
A
#
# COMPACT_ATOMS: atom_id res chain seq x y z
N MET A 1 -60.81 -18.71 10.56
CA MET A 1 -59.45 -18.82 11.11
C MET A 1 -58.53 -17.96 10.25
N PRO A 2 -58.03 -16.90 10.75
CA PRO A 2 -57.13 -16.07 9.93
C PRO A 2 -55.72 -16.65 9.92
N VAL A 3 -55.27 -17.07 8.75
CA VAL A 3 -53.89 -17.50 8.47
C VAL A 3 -52.96 -16.33 8.19
N TRP A 4 -53.23 -15.17 8.79
CA TRP A 4 -52.53 -13.94 8.43
C TRP A 4 -51.40 -13.53 9.39
N LYS A 5 -50.99 -14.41 10.28
CA LYS A 5 -50.01 -14.04 11.31
C LYS A 5 -48.65 -14.76 11.22
N LEU A 6 -48.32 -15.40 10.12
CA LEU A 6 -47.06 -16.12 9.97
C LEU A 6 -46.13 -15.60 8.86
N ALA A 7 -46.45 -14.45 8.27
CA ALA A 7 -45.63 -13.92 7.16
C ALA A 7 -44.70 -12.78 7.56
N THR A 8 -44.63 -12.39 8.82
CA THR A 8 -43.83 -11.21 9.24
C THR A 8 -42.53 -11.51 10.01
N ALA A 9 -42.22 -12.80 10.22
CA ALA A 9 -41.03 -13.17 10.98
C ALA A 9 -39.81 -13.57 10.12
N ALA A 10 -39.94 -13.64 8.81
CA ALA A 10 -38.86 -14.12 7.93
C ALA A 10 -38.02 -13.04 7.27
N VAL A 11 -38.36 -11.76 7.46
CA VAL A 11 -37.64 -10.66 6.77
C VAL A 11 -36.55 -10.01 7.64
N MET A 12 -36.49 -10.34 8.94
CA MET A 12 -35.56 -9.67 9.86
C MET A 12 -34.22 -10.36 10.08
N VAL A 13 -33.95 -11.48 9.45
CA VAL A 13 -32.69 -12.23 9.64
C VAL A 13 -31.65 -11.95 8.53
N ALA A 14 -32.06 -11.29 7.44
CA ALA A 14 -31.17 -11.09 6.29
C ALA A 14 -30.28 -9.82 6.37
N LEU A 15 -30.40 -9.00 7.41
CA LEU A 15 -29.69 -7.71 7.53
C LEU A 15 -28.43 -7.75 8.43
N LEU A 16 -28.09 -8.90 8.99
CA LEU A 16 -26.95 -9.03 9.91
C LEU A 16 -25.68 -9.60 9.26
N GLN A 17 -25.68 -9.82 7.95
CA GLN A 17 -24.52 -10.38 7.25
C GLN A 17 -23.60 -9.33 6.61
N ALA A 18 -23.94 -8.06 6.68
CA ALA A 18 -23.15 -6.99 6.04
C ALA A 18 -22.04 -6.42 6.92
N GLY A 19 -21.82 -6.94 8.14
CA GLY A 19 -20.92 -6.35 9.11
C GLY A 19 -19.55 -7.00 9.27
N CYS A 20 -19.28 -8.17 8.65
CA CYS A 20 -18.07 -8.95 8.93
C CYS A 20 -16.99 -8.90 7.85
N ALA A 21 -17.14 -8.06 6.81
CA ALA A 21 -16.15 -7.95 5.74
C ALA A 21 -15.13 -6.84 5.99
N ARG A 22 -15.15 -6.21 7.17
CA ARG A 22 -14.20 -5.16 7.52
C ARG A 22 -13.05 -5.77 8.30
N ASP A 23 -11.84 -5.52 7.78
CA ASP A 23 -10.60 -5.51 8.54
C ASP A 23 -9.94 -6.86 8.76
N ASP A 24 -9.64 -7.55 7.65
CA ASP A 24 -8.49 -8.45 7.66
C ASP A 24 -7.23 -7.57 7.52
N PRO A 25 -6.42 -7.41 8.60
CA PRO A 25 -5.21 -6.58 8.56
C PRO A 25 -4.21 -7.04 7.51
N GLN A 26 -4.13 -8.34 7.27
CA GLN A 26 -3.26 -8.91 6.23
C GLN A 26 -3.74 -8.52 4.84
N ALA A 27 -5.02 -8.62 4.56
CA ALA A 27 -5.58 -8.20 3.27
C ALA A 27 -5.45 -6.70 3.06
N ALA A 28 -5.64 -5.89 4.10
CA ALA A 28 -5.45 -4.44 4.07
C ALA A 28 -3.99 -4.07 3.78
N LEU A 29 -3.02 -4.80 4.35
CA LEU A 29 -1.59 -4.61 4.09
C LEU A 29 -1.24 -4.90 2.63
N VAL A 30 -1.72 -6.02 2.09
CA VAL A 30 -1.53 -6.36 0.67
C VAL A 30 -2.14 -5.28 -0.23
N ALA A 31 -3.32 -4.79 0.11
CA ALA A 31 -3.98 -3.70 -0.64
C ALA A 31 -3.19 -2.39 -0.56
N ALA A 32 -2.57 -2.07 0.58
CA ALA A 32 -1.73 -0.88 0.73
C ALA A 32 -0.48 -0.96 -0.16
N ALA A 33 0.18 -2.11 -0.21
CA ALA A 33 1.33 -2.33 -1.08
C ALA A 33 0.97 -2.19 -2.56
N LYS A 34 -0.17 -2.75 -2.97
CA LYS A 34 -0.69 -2.60 -4.33
C LYS A 34 -1.04 -1.14 -4.65
N ALA A 35 -1.69 -0.44 -3.74
CA ALA A 35 -2.04 0.97 -3.92
C ALA A 35 -0.79 1.86 -4.05
N LEU A 36 0.28 1.54 -3.35
CA LEU A 36 1.56 2.24 -3.49
C LEU A 36 2.09 2.13 -4.93
N GLN A 37 2.10 0.93 -5.48
CA GLN A 37 2.48 0.71 -6.88
C GLN A 37 1.59 1.50 -7.84
N GLU A 38 0.28 1.41 -7.68
CA GLU A 38 -0.70 2.10 -8.54
C GLU A 38 -0.55 3.62 -8.46
N ASN A 39 -0.34 4.19 -7.27
CA ASN A 39 -0.14 5.63 -7.10
C ASN A 39 1.13 6.13 -7.80
N ILE A 40 2.19 5.33 -7.78
CA ILE A 40 3.42 5.63 -8.52
C ILE A 40 3.16 5.59 -10.04
N GLU A 41 2.54 4.52 -10.52
CA GLU A 41 2.27 4.34 -11.95
C GLU A 41 1.28 5.37 -12.49
N ASN A 42 0.30 5.78 -11.69
CA ASN A 42 -0.66 6.84 -12.03
C ASN A 42 -0.10 8.25 -11.84
N LYS A 43 1.11 8.37 -11.32
CA LYS A 43 1.76 9.65 -11.01
C LYS A 43 0.92 10.54 -10.09
N ASP A 44 0.23 9.90 -9.15
CA ASP A 44 -0.62 10.59 -8.17
C ASP A 44 0.20 10.93 -6.93
N THR A 45 0.83 12.10 -6.96
CA THR A 45 1.70 12.57 -5.88
C THR A 45 0.93 12.74 -4.56
N ALA A 46 -0.29 13.24 -4.61
CA ALA A 46 -1.09 13.46 -3.39
C ALA A 46 -1.46 12.13 -2.73
N ALA A 47 -1.94 11.15 -3.50
CA ALA A 47 -2.27 9.82 -2.99
C ALA A 47 -1.03 9.07 -2.50
N LEU A 48 0.10 9.19 -3.21
CA LEU A 48 1.37 8.62 -2.79
C LEU A 48 1.80 9.17 -1.43
N LEU A 49 1.81 10.49 -1.27
CA LEU A 49 2.22 11.14 -0.01
C LEU A 49 1.26 10.84 1.15
N ALA A 50 -0.01 10.62 0.87
CA ALA A 50 -0.97 10.20 1.89
C ALA A 50 -0.66 8.82 2.48
N GLN A 51 0.06 7.97 1.74
CA GLN A 51 0.51 6.66 2.19
C GLN A 51 1.85 6.68 2.94
N ILE A 52 2.54 7.82 2.96
CA ILE A 52 3.87 7.94 3.57
C ILE A 52 3.73 8.45 5.00
N HIS A 53 4.26 7.70 5.95
CA HIS A 53 4.25 8.08 7.37
C HIS A 53 5.05 9.39 7.59
N PRO A 54 4.63 10.27 8.52
CA PRO A 54 5.39 11.49 8.85
C PRO A 54 6.85 11.23 9.26
N GLU A 55 7.10 10.11 9.93
CA GLU A 55 8.45 9.69 10.36
C GLU A 55 9.16 8.76 9.37
N PHE A 56 8.72 8.78 8.12
CA PHE A 56 9.31 7.94 7.06
C PHE A 56 10.82 8.13 6.94
N ARG A 57 11.52 7.00 6.72
CA ARG A 57 12.94 6.99 6.34
C ARG A 57 13.18 5.95 5.25
N ALA A 58 13.95 6.35 4.24
CA ALA A 58 14.46 5.44 3.22
C ALA A 58 15.98 5.35 3.34
N ASN A 59 16.51 4.12 3.29
CA ASN A 59 17.94 3.85 3.48
C ASN A 59 18.53 4.64 4.67
N GLN A 60 17.78 4.75 5.74
CA GLN A 60 18.10 5.41 7.02
C GLN A 60 18.29 6.93 6.98
N ALA A 61 18.37 7.55 5.80
CA ALA A 61 18.74 8.96 5.65
C ALA A 61 17.69 9.84 4.95
N LEU A 62 16.89 9.26 4.06
CA LEU A 62 15.96 9.99 3.20
C LEU A 62 14.59 10.06 3.84
N ASP A 63 14.00 11.24 3.90
CA ASP A 63 12.75 11.50 4.60
C ASP A 63 11.53 11.62 3.67
N ARG A 64 10.37 11.92 4.25
CA ARG A 64 9.13 12.12 3.51
C ARG A 64 9.24 13.25 2.47
N GLU A 65 10.00 14.29 2.77
CA GLU A 65 10.24 15.40 1.85
C GLU A 65 11.05 14.96 0.63
N TRP A 66 12.00 14.03 0.82
CA TRP A 66 12.71 13.42 -0.29
C TRP A 66 11.74 12.68 -1.22
N VAL A 67 10.77 11.93 -0.67
CA VAL A 67 9.74 11.26 -1.47
C VAL A 67 8.98 12.27 -2.32
N ARG A 68 8.53 13.36 -1.71
CA ARG A 68 7.78 14.41 -2.41
C ARG A 68 8.58 14.99 -3.57
N ARG A 69 9.82 15.38 -3.33
CA ARG A 69 10.68 15.97 -4.36
C ARG A 69 11.02 14.98 -5.47
N THR A 70 11.36 13.76 -5.09
CA THR A 70 11.74 12.72 -6.05
C THR A 70 10.56 12.31 -6.92
N ALA A 71 9.40 12.07 -6.33
CA ALA A 71 8.19 11.73 -7.07
C ALA A 71 7.79 12.86 -8.03
N THR A 72 7.78 14.10 -7.57
CA THR A 72 7.44 15.26 -8.40
C THR A 72 8.38 15.35 -9.61
N LEU A 73 9.68 15.22 -9.38
CA LEU A 73 10.68 15.31 -10.45
C LEU A 73 10.55 14.12 -11.42
N MET A 74 10.38 12.92 -10.92
CA MET A 74 10.23 11.71 -11.74
C MET A 74 8.97 11.78 -12.60
N PHE A 75 7.85 12.20 -12.02
CA PHE A 75 6.58 12.31 -12.72
C PHE A 75 6.55 13.40 -13.79
N LEU A 76 7.33 14.47 -13.60
CA LEU A 76 7.52 15.52 -14.61
C LEU A 76 8.42 15.07 -15.77
N ARG A 77 9.45 14.28 -15.48
CA ARG A 77 10.43 13.85 -16.49
C ARG A 77 9.98 12.69 -17.33
N HIS A 78 9.13 11.81 -16.79
CA HIS A 78 8.74 10.56 -17.44
C HIS A 78 7.26 10.55 -17.75
N ARG A 79 6.93 10.39 -19.01
CA ARG A 79 5.53 10.31 -19.47
C ARG A 79 4.84 9.07 -18.92
N ASN A 80 5.54 7.96 -18.88
CA ASN A 80 5.05 6.69 -18.34
C ASN A 80 6.00 6.20 -17.26
N VAL A 81 5.45 5.84 -16.11
CA VAL A 81 6.19 5.21 -15.01
C VAL A 81 5.57 3.83 -14.79
N LYS A 82 6.39 2.79 -14.83
CA LYS A 82 5.98 1.41 -14.61
C LYS A 82 6.79 0.80 -13.47
N VAL A 83 6.11 0.14 -12.56
CA VAL A 83 6.70 -0.66 -11.49
C VAL A 83 6.39 -2.11 -11.76
N LEU A 84 7.36 -2.85 -12.26
CA LEU A 84 7.20 -4.28 -12.50
C LEU A 84 7.65 -5.05 -11.27
N ALA A 85 6.71 -5.60 -10.51
CA ALA A 85 7.02 -6.48 -9.41
C ALA A 85 7.19 -7.91 -9.94
N LEU A 86 8.42 -8.42 -9.92
CA LEU A 86 8.74 -9.79 -10.33
C LEU A 86 8.36 -10.81 -9.25
N SER A 87 8.40 -10.37 -7.99
CA SER A 87 7.89 -11.07 -6.82
C SER A 87 7.47 -10.05 -5.79
N SER A 88 6.45 -10.36 -5.00
CA SER A 88 5.98 -9.47 -3.94
C SER A 88 5.29 -10.30 -2.86
N ASP A 89 5.76 -10.16 -1.64
CA ASP A 89 5.19 -10.78 -0.45
C ASP A 89 4.95 -9.72 0.61
N SER A 90 3.84 -9.84 1.32
CA SER A 90 3.50 -8.98 2.45
C SER A 90 3.00 -9.81 3.63
N TRP A 91 3.42 -9.48 4.83
CA TRP A 91 3.02 -10.20 6.05
C TRP A 91 2.98 -9.26 7.25
N LEU A 92 2.13 -9.59 8.21
CA LEU A 92 2.09 -8.89 9.49
C LEU A 92 3.33 -9.25 10.32
N ASP A 93 3.84 -8.28 11.07
CA ASP A 93 4.95 -8.53 12.00
C ASP A 93 4.48 -9.52 13.09
N PRO A 94 5.23 -10.61 13.36
CA PRO A 94 4.81 -11.60 14.35
C PRO A 94 4.83 -11.09 15.79
N SER A 95 5.55 -9.99 16.05
CA SER A 95 5.72 -9.42 17.39
C SER A 95 4.90 -8.16 17.64
N TYR A 96 4.52 -7.45 16.57
CA TYR A 96 3.82 -6.17 16.66
C TYR A 96 2.61 -6.14 15.73
N ALA A 97 1.41 -6.13 16.32
CA ALA A 97 0.16 -6.14 15.56
C ALA A 97 -0.05 -4.87 14.71
N ASP A 98 0.62 -3.78 15.05
CA ASP A 98 0.57 -2.49 14.35
C ASP A 98 1.70 -2.31 13.32
N LYS A 99 2.44 -3.37 13.03
CA LYS A 99 3.51 -3.36 12.02
C LYS A 99 3.29 -4.44 10.96
N GLY A 100 3.64 -4.10 9.73
CA GLY A 100 3.63 -5.01 8.60
C GLY A 100 4.91 -4.87 7.79
N ARG A 101 5.20 -5.88 6.98
CA ARG A 101 6.38 -5.93 6.13
C ARG A 101 6.01 -6.34 4.72
N SER A 102 6.72 -5.77 3.76
CA SER A 102 6.66 -6.24 2.37
C SER A 102 8.08 -6.40 1.83
N GLU A 103 8.27 -7.40 1.00
CA GLU A 103 9.47 -7.58 0.19
C GLU A 103 9.08 -7.78 -1.27
N ALA A 104 9.84 -7.18 -2.16
CA ALA A 104 9.58 -7.29 -3.58
C ALA A 104 10.89 -7.23 -4.38
N GLN A 105 10.92 -7.98 -5.48
CA GLN A 105 11.89 -7.76 -6.55
C GLN A 105 11.20 -6.87 -7.58
N VAL A 106 11.73 -5.67 -7.82
CA VAL A 106 11.10 -4.70 -8.71
C VAL A 106 12.05 -4.24 -9.80
N ALA A 107 11.46 -3.96 -10.96
CA ALA A 107 12.11 -3.24 -12.04
C ALA A 107 11.33 -1.96 -12.29
N LEU A 108 12.04 -0.85 -12.45
CA LEU A 108 11.45 0.44 -12.77
C LEU A 108 11.77 0.81 -14.21
N SER A 109 10.74 1.20 -14.97
CA SER A 109 10.90 1.80 -16.28
C SER A 109 10.37 3.23 -16.27
N GLY A 110 10.98 4.10 -17.07
CA GLY A 110 10.65 5.52 -17.09
C GLY A 110 11.32 6.34 -15.97
N ALA A 111 12.14 5.70 -15.14
CA ALA A 111 12.78 6.32 -13.98
C ALA A 111 14.28 6.64 -14.23
N GLN A 112 14.70 6.79 -15.48
CA GLN A 112 16.10 7.04 -15.82
C GLN A 112 16.61 8.34 -15.19
N GLY A 113 17.75 8.26 -14.50
CA GLY A 113 18.41 9.40 -13.88
C GLY A 113 17.99 9.73 -12.45
N LEU A 114 17.01 9.01 -11.87
CA LEU A 114 16.54 9.23 -10.50
C LEU A 114 16.91 8.15 -9.51
N LEU A 115 17.14 6.94 -10.00
CA LEU A 115 17.67 5.81 -9.23
C LEU A 115 18.96 5.34 -9.89
N PRO A 116 19.86 4.64 -9.17
CA PRO A 116 21.09 4.13 -9.76
C PRO A 116 20.78 3.34 -11.03
N GLN A 117 21.51 3.64 -12.10
CA GLN A 117 21.25 3.14 -13.45
C GLN A 117 21.68 1.69 -13.66
N SER A 118 21.93 0.93 -12.62
CA SER A 118 22.28 -0.47 -12.75
C SER A 118 21.04 -1.28 -13.09
N ALA A 119 21.09 -1.98 -14.19
CA ALA A 119 20.29 -3.11 -14.67
C ALA A 119 18.80 -3.25 -14.25
N GLY A 120 18.19 -2.25 -13.64
CA GLY A 120 16.75 -2.18 -13.47
C GLY A 120 16.09 -3.11 -12.46
N HIS A 121 16.86 -3.89 -11.69
CA HIS A 121 16.28 -4.76 -10.66
C HIS A 121 16.73 -4.34 -9.28
N TYR A 122 15.77 -4.21 -8.37
CA TYR A 122 16.01 -3.84 -6.98
C TYR A 122 15.30 -4.85 -6.07
N HIS A 123 16.00 -5.24 -5.01
CA HIS A 123 15.34 -5.88 -3.88
C HIS A 123 14.88 -4.79 -2.91
N VAL A 124 13.58 -4.70 -2.72
CA VAL A 124 12.95 -3.65 -1.93
C VAL A 124 12.33 -4.25 -0.68
N ARG A 125 12.62 -3.64 0.46
CA ARG A 125 12.03 -3.99 1.76
C ARG A 125 11.26 -2.80 2.30
N LEU A 126 10.02 -3.04 2.69
CA LEU A 126 9.12 -2.02 3.21
C LEU A 126 8.65 -2.40 4.61
N GLU A 127 8.60 -1.43 5.51
CA GLU A 127 7.94 -1.57 6.80
C GLU A 127 6.76 -0.60 6.86
N TRP A 128 5.62 -1.14 7.23
CA TRP A 128 4.35 -0.42 7.33
C TRP A 128 3.95 -0.29 8.79
N TRP A 129 3.45 0.88 9.16
CA TRP A 129 2.89 1.13 10.47
C TRP A 129 1.39 1.41 10.35
N LEU A 130 0.62 0.78 11.22
CA LEU A 130 -0.83 0.96 11.28
C LEU A 130 -1.14 2.20 12.13
N GLU A 131 -1.72 3.21 11.49
CA GLU A 131 -2.12 4.47 12.11
C GLU A 131 -3.60 4.73 11.81
N ASP A 132 -4.43 4.82 12.84
CA ASP A 132 -5.86 5.10 12.70
C ASP A 132 -6.58 4.20 11.67
N GLY A 133 -6.20 2.93 11.61
CA GLY A 133 -6.77 1.95 10.69
C GLY A 133 -6.15 1.91 9.30
N ASP A 134 -5.18 2.77 9.00
CA ASP A 134 -4.49 2.81 7.71
C ASP A 134 -3.02 2.35 7.83
N TRP A 135 -2.60 1.54 6.87
CA TRP A 135 -1.19 1.17 6.74
C TRP A 135 -0.42 2.29 6.05
N LEU A 136 0.53 2.89 6.76
CA LEU A 136 1.42 3.93 6.22
C LEU A 136 2.83 3.39 6.08
N LEU A 137 3.48 3.72 4.98
CA LEU A 137 4.86 3.33 4.72
C LEU A 137 5.81 4.14 5.62
N ALA A 138 6.50 3.45 6.52
CA ALA A 138 7.39 4.08 7.49
C ALA A 138 8.88 3.86 7.20
N ARG A 139 9.24 2.73 6.59
CA ARG A 139 10.62 2.41 6.20
C ARG A 139 10.66 1.80 4.82
N LEU A 140 11.67 2.19 4.07
CA LEU A 140 11.96 1.69 2.73
C LEU A 140 13.46 1.52 2.59
N ASP A 141 13.88 0.31 2.27
CA ASP A 141 15.27 0.00 1.95
C ASP A 141 15.33 -0.71 0.61
N TRP A 142 16.35 -0.42 -0.17
CA TRP A 142 16.61 -1.09 -1.43
C TRP A 142 18.11 -1.34 -1.64
N GLU A 143 18.41 -2.40 -2.41
CA GLU A 143 19.75 -2.79 -2.84
C GLU A 143 19.73 -3.39 -4.25
#